data_0691a602438e1770eca617f7c1fbdd54
#
_entry.id   0691a602438e1770eca617f7c1fbdd54
#
_cell.length_a   1.000
_cell.length_b   1.000
_cell.length_c   1.000
_cell.angle_alpha   90.00
_cell.angle_beta   90.00
_cell.angle_gamma   90.00
#
_symmetry.space_group_name_H-M   'P 1'
#
loop_
_entity.id
_entity.type
_entity.pdbx_description
1 polymer ?
#
loop_
_entity_poly.entity_id
_entity_poly.type
_entity_poly.pdbx_seq_one_letter_code
_entity_poly.pdbx_strand_id
1 'polypeptide(L)'
;ALLAAESARGLFHRLVPVSGGLSLPSNLPAGVLATLKPASAYATQSALLLAHLMVADGLAADVAAAAAVSAGWTPAQVASYLRGKDARVLLQTLVAKGLTGAGPIPDGLLLPTDPMAALAAGRYNRMPVMAGYTAEEGKLFAPLLAALGGRPGFRIDDAARFRMMQSFDAQSPNAPGLADIIDAAYLPVDTPVTGYNARMAQLTHLFADPSRDQLLNTLRTQQAEVWSYRFDWARQPAPWNTVYGAAHAFDLPFLFGNFGPSVFSRVTNSTANAPGRLALSNAMMASLKAFMQTGNPQNAALGQTWKPWPSSLIFDAEPGATSIRLQ
;
A
#
# COMPACT_ATOMS: atom_id res chain seq x y z
N ALA A 1 6.56 6.67 -9.41
CA ALA A 1 6.68 6.80 -10.87
C ALA A 1 6.96 8.26 -11.27
N LEU A 2 6.14 9.25 -10.88
CA LEU A 2 6.27 10.65 -11.29
C LEU A 2 7.67 11.27 -11.00
N LEU A 3 8.33 10.81 -9.93
CA LEU A 3 9.69 11.27 -9.60
C LEU A 3 10.70 10.96 -10.72
N ALA A 4 10.56 9.80 -11.38
CA ALA A 4 11.45 9.34 -12.43
C ALA A 4 10.96 9.69 -13.86
N ALA A 5 9.73 10.20 -14.02
CA ALA A 5 9.17 10.58 -15.30
C ALA A 5 9.62 12.01 -15.67
N GLU A 6 10.38 12.17 -16.75
CA GLU A 6 10.86 13.49 -17.20
C GLU A 6 9.70 14.42 -17.59
N SER A 7 8.65 13.87 -18.19
CA SER A 7 7.44 14.61 -18.58
C SER A 7 6.68 15.21 -17.39
N ALA A 8 6.96 14.77 -16.16
CA ALA A 8 6.38 15.32 -14.94
C ALA A 8 7.20 16.47 -14.34
N ARG A 9 8.31 16.87 -14.96
CA ARG A 9 9.17 17.96 -14.48
C ARG A 9 8.39 19.28 -14.41
N GLY A 10 8.45 19.93 -13.25
CA GLY A 10 7.78 21.22 -13.02
C GLY A 10 6.29 21.13 -12.74
N LEU A 11 5.66 19.94 -12.80
CA LEU A 11 4.24 19.76 -12.47
C LEU A 11 3.98 19.73 -10.97
N PHE A 12 4.99 19.44 -10.15
CA PHE A 12 4.90 19.42 -8.69
C PHE A 12 6.27 19.75 -8.08
N HIS A 13 6.25 20.23 -6.84
CA HIS A 13 7.44 20.81 -6.19
C HIS A 13 7.86 20.05 -4.92
N ARG A 14 7.03 19.15 -4.44
CA ARG A 14 7.27 18.29 -3.27
C ARG A 14 6.53 16.98 -3.46
N LEU A 15 7.05 15.91 -2.87
CA LEU A 15 6.43 14.59 -2.99
C LEU A 15 6.26 13.94 -1.62
N VAL A 16 5.04 13.45 -1.36
CA VAL A 16 4.71 12.66 -0.17
C VAL A 16 4.22 11.28 -0.61
N PRO A 17 5.12 10.32 -0.85
CA PRO A 17 4.69 8.93 -1.08
C PRO A 17 4.21 8.32 0.25
N VAL A 18 2.99 7.83 0.26
CA VAL A 18 2.41 7.08 1.39
C VAL A 18 2.43 5.61 1.02
N SER A 19 3.23 4.83 1.72
CA SER A 19 3.51 3.41 1.47
C SER A 19 3.84 3.10 0.00
N GLY A 20 4.51 4.05 -0.66
CA GLY A 20 4.85 3.96 -2.08
C GLY A 20 6.30 3.54 -2.31
N GLY A 21 6.55 2.89 -3.43
CA GLY A 21 7.89 2.48 -3.86
C GLY A 21 8.08 2.62 -5.37
N LEU A 22 9.29 2.30 -5.85
CA LEU A 22 9.66 2.44 -7.25
C LEU A 22 10.59 1.31 -7.73
N SER A 23 10.58 0.17 -7.04
CA SER A 23 11.52 -0.92 -7.27
C SER A 23 10.96 -1.98 -8.21
N LEU A 24 11.80 -2.44 -9.14
CA LEU A 24 11.58 -3.66 -9.93
C LEU A 24 12.08 -4.90 -9.14
N PRO A 25 11.64 -6.12 -9.49
CA PRO A 25 12.16 -7.34 -8.86
C PRO A 25 13.68 -7.47 -8.94
N SER A 26 14.29 -6.99 -10.03
CA SER A 26 15.75 -6.97 -10.23
C SER A 26 16.51 -6.05 -9.28
N ASN A 27 15.82 -5.11 -8.65
CA ASN A 27 16.42 -4.16 -7.71
C ASN A 27 16.38 -4.63 -6.25
N LEU A 28 15.67 -5.72 -5.95
CA LEU A 28 15.35 -6.15 -4.59
C LEU A 28 15.90 -7.54 -4.30
N PRO A 29 16.11 -7.89 -3.03
CA PRO A 29 16.43 -9.25 -2.63
C PRO A 29 15.36 -10.25 -3.08
N ALA A 30 15.75 -11.50 -3.29
CA ALA A 30 14.81 -12.55 -3.66
C ALA A 30 13.68 -12.71 -2.63
N GLY A 31 12.46 -12.87 -3.11
CA GLY A 31 11.26 -13.04 -2.29
C GLY A 31 10.62 -11.74 -1.82
N VAL A 32 11.27 -10.59 -1.99
CA VAL A 32 10.69 -9.28 -1.70
C VAL A 32 9.73 -8.88 -2.82
N LEU A 33 8.59 -8.32 -2.45
CA LEU A 33 7.57 -7.89 -3.39
C LEU A 33 7.94 -6.52 -3.99
N ALA A 34 8.13 -6.50 -5.29
CA ALA A 34 8.43 -5.27 -6.01
C ALA A 34 7.18 -4.40 -6.19
N THR A 35 7.38 -3.09 -6.18
CA THR A 35 6.30 -2.12 -6.40
C THR A 35 6.00 -1.89 -7.87
N LEU A 36 6.92 -2.26 -8.75
CA LEU A 36 6.77 -2.22 -10.20
C LEU A 36 7.00 -3.62 -10.79
N LYS A 37 6.48 -3.81 -11.99
CA LYS A 37 6.80 -4.95 -12.85
C LYS A 37 7.54 -4.45 -14.09
N PRO A 38 8.39 -5.28 -14.72
CA PRO A 38 8.99 -4.93 -16.01
C PRO A 38 7.90 -4.81 -17.10
N ALA A 39 8.15 -4.00 -18.11
CA ALA A 39 7.20 -3.76 -19.20
C ALA A 39 6.73 -5.08 -19.89
N SER A 40 7.62 -6.07 -20.02
CA SER A 40 7.30 -7.39 -20.55
C SER A 40 6.24 -8.14 -19.75
N ALA A 41 6.23 -7.99 -18.41
CA ALA A 41 5.21 -8.60 -17.56
C ALA A 41 3.83 -7.96 -17.81
N TYR A 42 3.75 -6.65 -17.97
CA TYR A 42 2.51 -5.97 -18.33
C TYR A 42 2.01 -6.40 -19.72
N ALA A 43 2.90 -6.51 -20.72
CA ALA A 43 2.55 -6.98 -22.04
C ALA A 43 1.95 -8.39 -22.01
N THR A 44 2.58 -9.33 -21.30
CA THR A 44 2.08 -10.70 -21.10
C THR A 44 0.72 -10.72 -20.42
N GLN A 45 0.56 -9.98 -19.32
CA GLN A 45 -0.71 -9.90 -18.58
C GLN A 45 -1.83 -9.29 -19.42
N SER A 46 -1.54 -8.28 -20.22
CA SER A 46 -2.51 -7.64 -21.12
C SER A 46 -2.95 -8.60 -22.23
N ALA A 47 -2.03 -9.36 -22.81
CA ALA A 47 -2.34 -10.36 -23.81
C ALA A 47 -3.23 -11.49 -23.24
N LEU A 48 -2.94 -11.94 -22.00
CA LEU A 48 -3.77 -12.94 -21.32
C LEU A 48 -5.17 -12.39 -21.00
N LEU A 49 -5.29 -11.15 -20.54
CA LEU A 49 -6.59 -10.51 -20.32
C LEU A 49 -7.41 -10.48 -21.60
N LEU A 50 -6.82 -10.00 -22.69
CA LEU A 50 -7.46 -9.96 -23.99
C LEU A 50 -7.94 -11.35 -24.41
N ALA A 51 -7.09 -12.36 -24.34
CA ALA A 51 -7.39 -13.72 -24.71
C ALA A 51 -8.55 -14.31 -23.88
N HIS A 52 -8.53 -14.14 -22.56
CA HIS A 52 -9.61 -14.61 -21.70
C HIS A 52 -10.96 -13.93 -22.00
N LEU A 53 -10.95 -12.64 -22.32
CA LEU A 53 -12.17 -11.93 -22.71
C LEU A 53 -12.70 -12.42 -24.06
N MET A 54 -11.81 -12.66 -25.04
CA MET A 54 -12.20 -13.19 -26.34
C MET A 54 -12.80 -14.59 -26.23
N VAL A 55 -12.27 -15.45 -25.37
CA VAL A 55 -12.86 -16.78 -25.09
C VAL A 55 -14.23 -16.63 -24.43
N ALA A 56 -14.38 -15.74 -23.46
CA ALA A 56 -15.67 -15.49 -22.82
C ALA A 56 -16.74 -14.95 -23.78
N ASP A 57 -16.35 -14.20 -24.81
CA ASP A 57 -17.25 -13.70 -25.86
C ASP A 57 -17.51 -14.71 -26.98
N GLY A 58 -16.91 -15.90 -26.95
CA GLY A 58 -17.05 -16.89 -28.02
C GLY A 58 -16.29 -16.57 -29.30
N LEU A 59 -15.35 -15.60 -29.27
CA LEU A 59 -14.53 -15.25 -30.44
C LEU A 59 -13.37 -16.22 -30.66
N ALA A 60 -13.08 -17.07 -29.70
CA ALA A 60 -12.07 -18.12 -29.77
C ALA A 60 -12.45 -19.29 -28.84
N ALA A 61 -12.01 -20.49 -29.17
CA ALA A 61 -12.30 -21.69 -28.40
C ALA A 61 -11.50 -21.76 -27.09
N ASP A 62 -10.29 -21.24 -27.11
CA ASP A 62 -9.35 -21.22 -25.96
C ASP A 62 -8.38 -20.04 -26.05
N VAL A 63 -7.52 -19.89 -25.02
CA VAL A 63 -6.53 -18.79 -24.90
C VAL A 63 -5.52 -18.82 -26.06
N ALA A 64 -5.11 -20.00 -26.53
CA ALA A 64 -4.16 -20.13 -27.63
C ALA A 64 -4.78 -19.68 -28.96
N ALA A 65 -6.01 -20.11 -29.24
CA ALA A 65 -6.78 -19.66 -30.39
C ALA A 65 -7.03 -18.14 -30.33
N ALA A 66 -7.38 -17.61 -29.18
CA ALA A 66 -7.56 -16.16 -28.99
C ALA A 66 -6.27 -15.37 -29.26
N ALA A 67 -5.13 -15.86 -28.83
CA ALA A 67 -3.82 -15.26 -29.13
C ALA A 67 -3.53 -15.25 -30.63
N ALA A 68 -3.84 -16.36 -31.33
CA ALA A 68 -3.67 -16.44 -32.79
C ALA A 68 -4.59 -15.44 -33.53
N VAL A 69 -5.84 -15.32 -33.12
CA VAL A 69 -6.78 -14.34 -33.70
C VAL A 69 -6.33 -12.91 -33.47
N SER A 70 -5.95 -12.59 -32.20
CA SER A 70 -5.56 -11.22 -31.83
C SER A 70 -4.20 -10.79 -32.39
N ALA A 71 -3.35 -11.73 -32.79
CA ALA A 71 -2.09 -11.43 -33.48
C ALA A 71 -2.27 -10.64 -34.78
N GLY A 72 -3.44 -10.80 -35.43
CA GLY A 72 -3.80 -10.02 -36.61
C GLY A 72 -4.45 -8.65 -36.32
N TRP A 73 -4.70 -8.33 -35.06
CA TRP A 73 -5.36 -7.07 -34.69
C TRP A 73 -4.38 -5.91 -34.59
N THR A 74 -4.79 -4.77 -35.09
CA THR A 74 -4.07 -3.51 -34.87
C THR A 74 -4.24 -3.05 -33.41
N PRO A 75 -3.34 -2.23 -32.88
CA PRO A 75 -3.51 -1.63 -31.55
C PRO A 75 -4.83 -0.87 -31.39
N ALA A 76 -5.34 -0.25 -32.45
CA ALA A 76 -6.63 0.43 -32.44
C ALA A 76 -7.81 -0.55 -32.27
N GLN A 77 -7.77 -1.71 -32.92
CA GLN A 77 -8.77 -2.76 -32.75
C GLN A 77 -8.76 -3.34 -31.33
N VAL A 78 -7.58 -3.63 -30.78
CA VAL A 78 -7.44 -4.08 -29.39
C VAL A 78 -8.01 -3.03 -28.42
N ALA A 79 -7.64 -1.76 -28.60
CA ALA A 79 -8.13 -0.67 -27.77
C ALA A 79 -9.66 -0.49 -27.88
N SER A 80 -10.22 -0.59 -29.07
CA SER A 80 -11.68 -0.51 -29.31
C SER A 80 -12.41 -1.66 -28.61
N TYR A 81 -11.90 -2.89 -28.77
CA TYR A 81 -12.48 -4.07 -28.13
C TYR A 81 -12.49 -3.97 -26.61
N LEU A 82 -11.34 -3.60 -26.00
CA LEU A 82 -11.24 -3.49 -24.55
C LEU A 82 -12.08 -2.32 -23.98
N ARG A 83 -12.14 -1.19 -24.68
CA ARG A 83 -12.98 -0.04 -24.27
C ARG A 83 -14.48 -0.33 -24.40
N GLY A 84 -14.86 -1.26 -25.27
CA GLY A 84 -16.24 -1.72 -25.40
C GLY A 84 -16.70 -2.69 -24.31
N LYS A 85 -15.79 -3.11 -23.41
CA LYS A 85 -16.13 -4.03 -22.32
C LYS A 85 -16.68 -3.28 -21.11
N ASP A 86 -17.67 -3.89 -20.46
CA ASP A 86 -18.12 -3.44 -19.14
C ASP A 86 -16.95 -3.53 -18.13
N ALA A 87 -16.76 -2.47 -17.31
CA ALA A 87 -15.68 -2.40 -16.35
C ALA A 87 -15.71 -3.53 -15.32
N ARG A 88 -16.92 -4.00 -14.96
CA ARG A 88 -17.11 -5.15 -14.06
C ARG A 88 -16.56 -6.44 -14.66
N VAL A 89 -16.80 -6.67 -15.96
CA VAL A 89 -16.29 -7.85 -16.67
C VAL A 89 -14.77 -7.84 -16.71
N LEU A 90 -14.16 -6.69 -16.97
CA LEU A 90 -12.70 -6.52 -16.92
C LEU A 90 -12.15 -6.87 -15.54
N LEU A 91 -12.71 -6.29 -14.46
CA LEU A 91 -12.28 -6.52 -13.09
C LEU A 91 -12.48 -7.98 -12.66
N GLN A 92 -13.63 -8.57 -12.96
CA GLN A 92 -13.91 -9.98 -12.67
C GLN A 92 -12.92 -10.91 -13.37
N THR A 93 -12.58 -10.64 -14.63
CA THR A 93 -11.61 -11.44 -15.37
C THR A 93 -10.21 -11.31 -14.76
N LEU A 94 -9.78 -10.09 -14.44
CA LEU A 94 -8.48 -9.86 -13.76
C LEU A 94 -8.38 -10.66 -12.46
N VAL A 95 -9.40 -10.57 -11.60
CA VAL A 95 -9.42 -11.25 -10.30
C VAL A 95 -9.51 -12.77 -10.47
N ALA A 96 -10.45 -13.26 -11.28
CA ALA A 96 -10.69 -14.70 -11.45
C ALA A 96 -9.51 -15.44 -12.11
N LYS A 97 -8.71 -14.73 -12.91
CA LYS A 97 -7.52 -15.30 -13.59
C LYS A 97 -6.20 -14.95 -12.89
N GLY A 98 -6.25 -14.28 -11.74
CA GLY A 98 -5.05 -13.88 -11.01
C GLY A 98 -4.14 -12.93 -11.81
N LEU A 99 -4.72 -12.14 -12.71
CA LEU A 99 -3.97 -11.22 -13.56
C LEU A 99 -3.70 -9.91 -12.81
N THR A 100 -2.57 -9.31 -13.12
CA THR A 100 -2.22 -8.00 -12.56
C THR A 100 -2.99 -6.90 -13.28
N GLY A 101 -3.56 -5.99 -12.50
CA GLY A 101 -4.14 -4.76 -13.02
C GLY A 101 -3.10 -3.82 -13.64
N ALA A 102 -3.57 -2.69 -14.17
CA ALA A 102 -2.72 -1.62 -14.69
C ALA A 102 -1.88 -0.98 -13.56
N GLY A 103 -0.68 -0.55 -13.91
CA GLY A 103 0.23 0.19 -13.05
C GLY A 103 1.18 1.03 -13.89
N PRO A 104 2.12 1.76 -13.28
CA PRO A 104 3.16 2.47 -14.02
C PRO A 104 4.03 1.47 -14.80
N ILE A 105 4.15 1.67 -16.11
CA ILE A 105 4.90 0.78 -17.00
C ILE A 105 6.27 1.40 -17.27
N PRO A 106 7.37 0.74 -16.88
CA PRO A 106 8.72 1.21 -17.20
C PRO A 106 9.08 0.87 -18.66
N ASP A 107 8.49 1.63 -19.58
CA ASP A 107 8.54 1.42 -21.03
C ASP A 107 9.80 2.02 -21.70
N GLY A 108 10.58 2.82 -20.94
CA GLY A 108 11.74 3.55 -21.45
C GLY A 108 11.40 4.84 -22.19
N LEU A 109 10.12 5.17 -22.33
CA LEU A 109 9.64 6.40 -22.98
C LEU A 109 9.15 7.42 -21.95
N LEU A 110 8.10 7.07 -21.19
CA LEU A 110 7.55 7.93 -20.14
C LEU A 110 8.20 7.65 -18.79
N LEU A 111 8.47 6.39 -18.51
CA LEU A 111 9.15 5.95 -17.30
C LEU A 111 10.40 5.16 -17.70
N PRO A 112 11.59 5.48 -17.14
CA PRO A 112 12.80 4.70 -17.41
C PRO A 112 12.58 3.20 -17.24
N THR A 113 13.24 2.37 -18.04
CA THR A 113 13.16 0.89 -17.95
C THR A 113 13.60 0.36 -16.59
N ASP A 114 14.53 1.07 -15.94
CA ASP A 114 14.86 0.89 -14.51
C ASP A 114 14.81 2.26 -13.82
N PRO A 115 13.68 2.59 -13.16
CA PRO A 115 13.52 3.86 -12.46
C PRO A 115 14.48 4.04 -11.29
N MET A 116 14.84 2.95 -10.57
CA MET A 116 15.77 3.03 -9.45
C MET A 116 17.20 3.34 -9.93
N ALA A 117 17.63 2.72 -11.02
CA ALA A 117 18.93 3.06 -11.65
C ALA A 117 18.95 4.50 -12.15
N ALA A 118 17.83 5.01 -12.66
CA ALA A 118 17.73 6.42 -13.07
C ALA A 118 17.86 7.37 -11.86
N LEU A 119 17.22 7.07 -10.73
CA LEU A 119 17.37 7.84 -9.48
C LEU A 119 18.82 7.82 -8.99
N ALA A 120 19.43 6.65 -8.93
CA ALA A 120 20.83 6.50 -8.51
C ALA A 120 21.81 7.30 -9.38
N ALA A 121 21.51 7.43 -10.66
CA ALA A 121 22.27 8.25 -11.61
C ALA A 121 21.91 9.76 -11.56
N GLY A 122 21.04 10.17 -10.63
CA GLY A 122 20.60 11.57 -10.50
C GLY A 122 19.64 12.06 -11.60
N ARG A 123 19.12 11.15 -12.43
CA ARG A 123 18.16 11.45 -13.50
C ARG A 123 16.74 11.32 -12.99
N TYR A 124 16.28 12.33 -12.27
CA TYR A 124 14.93 12.40 -11.72
C TYR A 124 14.52 13.84 -11.41
N ASN A 125 13.28 14.08 -11.11
CA ASN A 125 12.75 15.37 -10.69
C ASN A 125 13.12 15.64 -9.22
N ARG A 126 14.24 16.36 -8.99
CA ARG A 126 14.72 16.67 -7.64
C ARG A 126 13.77 17.61 -6.94
N MET A 127 13.34 17.20 -5.76
CA MET A 127 12.49 17.97 -4.87
C MET A 127 12.51 17.35 -3.46
N PRO A 128 12.10 18.09 -2.41
CA PRO A 128 11.92 17.51 -1.09
C PRO A 128 10.95 16.32 -1.11
N VAL A 129 11.31 15.24 -0.40
CA VAL A 129 10.50 14.01 -0.26
C VAL A 129 10.25 13.73 1.21
N MET A 130 8.98 13.48 1.58
CA MET A 130 8.58 13.01 2.90
C MET A 130 7.81 11.69 2.74
N ALA A 131 8.50 10.57 2.93
CA ALA A 131 7.91 9.24 2.76
C ALA A 131 7.24 8.76 4.05
N GLY A 132 6.01 8.29 3.93
CA GLY A 132 5.24 7.69 5.01
C GLY A 132 5.07 6.20 4.85
N TYR A 133 5.15 5.47 5.95
CA TYR A 133 4.91 4.03 6.02
C TYR A 133 4.17 3.69 7.30
N THR A 134 3.48 2.56 7.33
CA THR A 134 2.82 2.06 8.54
C THR A 134 3.62 0.90 9.14
N ALA A 135 3.53 0.73 10.46
CA ALA A 135 4.28 -0.31 11.16
C ALA A 135 3.84 -1.73 10.80
N GLU A 136 2.60 -1.90 10.37
CA GLU A 136 1.97 -3.19 10.18
C GLU A 136 1.28 -3.30 8.80
N GLU A 137 1.96 -2.81 7.75
CA GLU A 137 1.46 -2.78 6.36
C GLU A 137 0.77 -4.09 5.96
N GLY A 138 1.36 -5.23 6.31
CA GLY A 138 0.89 -6.56 5.95
C GLY A 138 -0.50 -6.92 6.50
N LYS A 139 -0.94 -6.30 7.59
CA LYS A 139 -2.22 -6.66 8.24
C LYS A 139 -3.45 -6.40 7.37
N LEU A 140 -3.39 -5.42 6.46
CA LEU A 140 -4.45 -5.23 5.47
C LEU A 140 -4.51 -6.38 4.46
N PHE A 141 -3.39 -7.03 4.23
CA PHE A 141 -3.19 -8.05 3.20
C PHE A 141 -3.06 -9.47 3.75
N ALA A 142 -3.60 -9.74 4.94
CA ALA A 142 -3.51 -11.05 5.59
C ALA A 142 -3.89 -12.26 4.70
N PRO A 143 -4.86 -12.18 3.75
CA PRO A 143 -5.12 -13.25 2.80
C PRO A 143 -3.91 -13.65 1.93
N LEU A 144 -2.94 -12.75 1.70
CA LEU A 144 -1.73 -13.03 0.91
C LEU A 144 -0.80 -14.03 1.58
N LEU A 145 -0.97 -14.38 2.87
CA LEU A 145 -0.22 -15.48 3.49
C LEU A 145 -0.40 -16.80 2.74
N ALA A 146 -1.54 -17.02 2.09
CA ALA A 146 -1.76 -18.19 1.23
C ALA A 146 -0.77 -18.24 0.06
N ALA A 147 -0.42 -17.10 -0.52
CA ALA A 147 0.58 -17.01 -1.60
C ALA A 147 2.02 -17.27 -1.13
N LEU A 148 2.27 -17.17 0.18
CA LEU A 148 3.56 -17.48 0.81
C LEU A 148 3.64 -18.92 1.35
N GLY A 149 2.78 -19.81 0.86
CA GLY A 149 2.75 -21.22 1.26
C GLY A 149 2.04 -21.49 2.60
N GLY A 150 1.35 -20.48 3.17
CA GLY A 150 0.53 -20.62 4.37
C GLY A 150 -0.95 -20.80 4.05
N ARG A 151 -1.80 -20.58 5.06
CA ARG A 151 -3.25 -20.42 4.92
C ARG A 151 -3.56 -18.92 4.78
N PRO A 152 -4.75 -18.52 4.28
CA PRO A 152 -5.21 -17.15 4.41
C PRO A 152 -5.15 -16.69 5.87
N GLY A 153 -4.74 -15.47 6.15
CA GLY A 153 -4.65 -14.96 7.51
C GLY A 153 -6.02 -14.83 8.19
N PHE A 154 -7.09 -14.71 7.40
CA PHE A 154 -8.48 -14.66 7.88
C PHE A 154 -9.21 -15.96 7.57
N ARG A 155 -10.03 -16.41 8.54
CA ARG A 155 -10.91 -17.57 8.38
C ARG A 155 -12.22 -17.27 7.65
N ILE A 156 -12.57 -15.99 7.54
CA ILE A 156 -13.79 -15.50 6.90
C ILE A 156 -13.43 -14.72 5.63
N ASP A 157 -14.33 -14.75 4.66
CA ASP A 157 -14.15 -13.97 3.44
C ASP A 157 -14.32 -12.46 3.67
N ASP A 158 -13.97 -11.67 2.67
CA ASP A 158 -14.02 -10.21 2.72
C ASP A 158 -15.45 -9.70 2.96
N ALA A 159 -16.44 -10.31 2.33
CA ALA A 159 -17.83 -9.89 2.46
C ALA A 159 -18.36 -10.13 3.90
N ALA A 160 -18.03 -11.28 4.49
CA ALA A 160 -18.40 -11.58 5.89
C ALA A 160 -17.66 -10.64 6.85
N ARG A 161 -16.35 -10.39 6.61
CA ARG A 161 -15.55 -9.47 7.42
C ARG A 161 -16.09 -8.04 7.37
N PHE A 162 -16.43 -7.52 6.18
CA PHE A 162 -17.00 -6.19 6.03
C PHE A 162 -18.38 -6.06 6.68
N ARG A 163 -19.24 -7.07 6.57
CA ARG A 163 -20.52 -7.08 7.33
C ARG A 163 -20.28 -7.02 8.83
N MET A 164 -19.36 -7.82 9.35
CA MET A 164 -18.98 -7.83 10.76
C MET A 164 -18.47 -6.45 11.21
N MET A 165 -17.62 -5.78 10.39
CA MET A 165 -17.14 -4.44 10.67
C MET A 165 -18.26 -3.40 10.67
N GLN A 166 -19.20 -3.48 9.74
CA GLN A 166 -20.34 -2.55 9.64
C GLN A 166 -21.32 -2.67 10.81
N SER A 167 -21.47 -3.88 11.35
CA SER A 167 -22.35 -4.14 12.51
C SER A 167 -21.61 -4.10 13.85
N PHE A 168 -20.30 -3.81 13.86
CA PHE A 168 -19.50 -3.85 15.07
C PHE A 168 -19.97 -2.86 16.14
N ASP A 169 -20.14 -3.36 17.35
CA ASP A 169 -20.38 -2.60 18.56
C ASP A 169 -19.45 -3.15 19.66
N ALA A 170 -18.49 -2.32 20.08
CA ALA A 170 -17.51 -2.68 21.11
C ALA A 170 -18.12 -2.95 22.49
N GLN A 171 -19.35 -2.50 22.74
CA GLN A 171 -20.07 -2.72 24.00
C GLN A 171 -20.97 -3.95 23.95
N SER A 172 -21.11 -4.57 22.80
CA SER A 172 -21.93 -5.77 22.66
C SER A 172 -21.31 -6.96 23.41
N PRO A 173 -22.09 -7.71 24.22
CA PRO A 173 -21.62 -8.94 24.82
C PRO A 173 -21.29 -10.02 23.78
N ASN A 174 -21.78 -9.86 22.56
CA ASN A 174 -21.51 -10.73 21.42
C ASN A 174 -20.51 -10.11 20.43
N ALA A 175 -19.68 -9.15 20.88
CA ALA A 175 -18.62 -8.60 20.03
C ALA A 175 -17.68 -9.73 19.56
N PRO A 176 -17.25 -9.71 18.28
CA PRO A 176 -16.39 -10.76 17.73
C PRO A 176 -15.05 -10.81 18.46
N GLY A 177 -14.53 -12.01 18.65
CA GLY A 177 -13.17 -12.24 19.13
C GLY A 177 -12.17 -12.50 17.99
N LEU A 178 -10.91 -12.64 18.35
CA LEU A 178 -9.85 -12.93 17.37
C LEU A 178 -10.11 -14.25 16.63
N ALA A 179 -10.61 -15.27 17.32
CA ALA A 179 -10.92 -16.58 16.75
C ALA A 179 -12.07 -16.57 15.74
N ASP A 180 -12.90 -15.54 15.73
CA ASP A 180 -13.96 -15.38 14.73
C ASP A 180 -13.44 -14.84 13.42
N ILE A 181 -12.27 -14.18 13.43
CA ILE A 181 -11.73 -13.44 12.30
C ILE A 181 -10.45 -14.09 11.76
N ILE A 182 -9.50 -14.42 12.65
CA ILE A 182 -8.18 -14.94 12.30
C ILE A 182 -8.24 -16.47 12.15
N ASP A 183 -7.54 -17.01 11.15
CA ASP A 183 -7.43 -18.46 10.94
C ASP A 183 -6.76 -19.13 12.16
N ALA A 184 -7.30 -20.24 12.59
CA ALA A 184 -6.83 -20.98 13.77
C ALA A 184 -5.35 -21.38 13.71
N ALA A 185 -4.78 -21.52 12.50
CA ALA A 185 -3.36 -21.82 12.31
C ALA A 185 -2.42 -20.71 12.82
N TYR A 186 -2.96 -19.49 13.03
CA TYR A 186 -2.20 -18.32 13.49
C TYR A 186 -2.56 -17.88 14.91
N LEU A 187 -3.24 -18.73 15.65
CA LEU A 187 -3.59 -18.50 17.06
C LEU A 187 -2.77 -19.41 17.98
N PRO A 188 -2.35 -18.95 19.17
CA PRO A 188 -2.44 -17.56 19.66
C PRO A 188 -1.65 -16.56 18.81
N VAL A 189 -2.16 -15.31 18.71
CA VAL A 189 -1.62 -14.29 17.78
C VAL A 189 -0.17 -13.92 18.02
N ASP A 190 0.30 -14.02 19.28
CA ASP A 190 1.66 -13.66 19.70
C ASP A 190 2.63 -14.86 19.73
N THR A 191 2.22 -16.04 19.23
CA THR A 191 3.13 -17.18 19.11
C THR A 191 4.31 -16.78 18.24
N PRO A 192 5.56 -16.93 18.72
CA PRO A 192 6.75 -16.61 17.92
C PRO A 192 6.74 -17.36 16.59
N VAL A 193 7.11 -16.70 15.51
CA VAL A 193 7.24 -17.22 14.12
C VAL A 193 5.90 -17.61 13.49
N THR A 194 5.02 -18.31 14.17
CA THR A 194 3.78 -18.89 13.59
C THR A 194 2.53 -18.08 13.88
N GLY A 195 2.51 -17.28 14.93
CA GLY A 195 1.36 -16.46 15.29
C GLY A 195 1.06 -15.35 14.29
N TYR A 196 -0.17 -14.85 14.33
CA TYR A 196 -0.66 -13.84 13.41
C TYR A 196 0.26 -12.61 13.36
N ASN A 197 0.67 -12.05 14.50
CA ASN A 197 1.49 -10.86 14.54
C ASN A 197 2.87 -11.11 13.91
N ALA A 198 3.51 -12.24 14.18
CA ALA A 198 4.80 -12.60 13.57
C ALA A 198 4.69 -12.79 12.05
N ARG A 199 3.62 -13.43 11.57
CA ARG A 199 3.38 -13.62 10.13
C ARG A 199 3.06 -12.31 9.42
N MET A 200 2.32 -11.41 10.06
CA MET A 200 2.05 -10.08 9.52
C MET A 200 3.29 -9.19 9.49
N ALA A 201 4.16 -9.28 10.50
CA ALA A 201 5.44 -8.59 10.49
C ALA A 201 6.35 -9.10 9.34
N GLN A 202 6.39 -10.42 9.11
CA GLN A 202 7.09 -10.99 7.96
C GLN A 202 6.52 -10.44 6.64
N LEU A 203 5.19 -10.41 6.49
CA LEU A 203 4.55 -9.87 5.29
C LEU A 203 4.85 -8.38 5.11
N THR A 204 4.80 -7.59 6.20
CA THR A 204 5.20 -6.17 6.19
C THR A 204 6.62 -5.99 5.69
N HIS A 205 7.55 -6.80 6.19
CA HIS A 205 8.94 -6.76 5.74
C HIS A 205 9.08 -7.08 4.25
N LEU A 206 8.39 -8.11 3.76
CA LEU A 206 8.45 -8.48 2.33
C LEU A 206 7.81 -7.44 1.41
N PHE A 207 6.84 -6.69 1.91
CA PHE A 207 6.04 -5.76 1.12
C PHE A 207 6.60 -4.34 1.14
N ALA A 208 7.09 -3.85 2.29
CA ALA A 208 7.36 -2.43 2.48
C ALA A 208 8.85 -2.12 2.70
N ASP A 209 9.50 -2.75 3.66
CA ASP A 209 10.79 -2.29 4.18
C ASP A 209 11.90 -2.19 3.13
N PRO A 210 12.22 -3.23 2.34
CA PRO A 210 13.33 -3.14 1.40
C PRO A 210 13.09 -2.13 0.28
N SER A 211 11.85 -1.99 -0.20
CA SER A 211 11.49 -1.01 -1.23
C SER A 211 11.60 0.42 -0.71
N ARG A 212 11.16 0.65 0.54
CA ARG A 212 11.32 1.93 1.24
C ARG A 212 12.79 2.28 1.40
N ASP A 213 13.56 1.40 2.00
CA ASP A 213 14.95 1.65 2.34
C ASP A 213 15.79 1.90 1.10
N GLN A 214 15.58 1.12 0.04
CA GLN A 214 16.23 1.32 -1.23
C GLN A 214 15.93 2.71 -1.82
N LEU A 215 14.65 3.09 -1.86
CA LEU A 215 14.24 4.40 -2.38
C LEU A 215 14.86 5.54 -1.57
N LEU A 216 14.73 5.51 -0.25
CA LEU A 216 15.18 6.59 0.62
C LEU A 216 16.71 6.68 0.66
N ASN A 217 17.42 5.55 0.72
CA ASN A 217 18.87 5.51 0.65
C ASN A 217 19.37 6.10 -0.68
N THR A 218 18.75 5.70 -1.81
CA THR A 218 19.12 6.23 -3.12
C THR A 218 18.89 7.74 -3.20
N LEU A 219 17.74 8.24 -2.77
CA LEU A 219 17.46 9.67 -2.75
C LEU A 219 18.43 10.43 -1.85
N ARG A 220 18.77 9.87 -0.69
CA ARG A 220 19.65 10.51 0.29
C ARG A 220 21.08 10.70 -0.22
N THR A 221 21.55 9.86 -1.13
CA THR A 221 22.84 10.07 -1.81
C THR A 221 22.82 11.28 -2.77
N GLN A 222 21.65 11.71 -3.20
CA GLN A 222 21.48 12.76 -4.22
C GLN A 222 21.01 14.09 -3.63
N GLN A 223 20.33 14.09 -2.48
CA GLN A 223 19.75 15.30 -1.86
C GLN A 223 19.61 15.18 -0.34
N ALA A 224 19.60 16.34 0.33
CA ALA A 224 19.50 16.41 1.78
C ALA A 224 18.06 16.30 2.31
N GLU A 225 17.08 16.74 1.50
CA GLU A 225 15.69 16.91 1.90
C GLU A 225 14.90 15.62 1.67
N VAL A 226 15.28 14.59 2.41
CA VAL A 226 14.62 13.27 2.41
C VAL A 226 14.19 12.98 3.85
N TRP A 227 12.90 12.92 4.07
CA TRP A 227 12.26 12.72 5.35
C TRP A 227 11.50 11.40 5.37
N SER A 228 11.41 10.77 6.53
CA SER A 228 10.62 9.55 6.72
C SER A 228 9.80 9.62 7.99
N TYR A 229 8.56 9.12 7.92
CA TYR A 229 7.79 8.79 9.10
C TYR A 229 7.31 7.34 9.07
N ARG A 230 7.07 6.80 10.27
CA ARG A 230 6.33 5.56 10.45
C ARG A 230 5.11 5.81 11.32
N PHE A 231 3.99 5.28 10.91
CA PHE A 231 2.73 5.35 11.64
C PHE A 231 2.55 4.07 12.45
N ASP A 232 2.55 4.18 13.78
CA ASP A 232 2.51 3.05 14.71
C ASP A 232 1.16 2.95 15.46
N TRP A 233 0.23 3.87 15.24
CA TRP A 233 -1.00 3.91 16.00
C TRP A 233 -1.87 2.66 15.79
N ALA A 234 -2.16 1.94 16.88
CA ALA A 234 -2.92 0.70 16.92
C ALA A 234 -3.91 0.68 18.10
N ARG A 235 -4.59 1.82 18.37
CA ARG A 235 -5.52 1.96 19.51
C ARG A 235 -7.00 1.83 19.09
N GLN A 236 -7.27 0.99 18.10
CA GLN A 236 -8.62 0.61 17.73
C GLN A 236 -9.26 -0.23 18.85
N PRO A 237 -10.60 -0.28 18.95
CA PRO A 237 -11.29 -1.23 19.80
C PRO A 237 -10.88 -2.68 19.49
N ALA A 238 -10.73 -3.52 20.52
CA ALA A 238 -10.50 -4.96 20.32
C ALA A 238 -11.70 -5.60 19.58
N PRO A 239 -11.46 -6.58 18.70
CA PRO A 239 -10.19 -7.22 18.37
C PRO A 239 -9.43 -6.51 17.24
N TRP A 240 -9.96 -5.39 16.71
CA TRP A 240 -9.48 -4.73 15.49
C TRP A 240 -8.09 -4.11 15.64
N ASN A 241 -7.70 -3.75 16.86
CA ASN A 241 -6.32 -3.34 17.17
C ASN A 241 -5.28 -4.44 16.88
N THR A 242 -5.66 -5.71 17.01
CA THR A 242 -4.80 -6.84 16.64
C THR A 242 -4.98 -7.19 15.16
N VAL A 243 -6.23 -7.22 14.66
CA VAL A 243 -6.55 -7.61 13.29
C VAL A 243 -5.94 -6.67 12.28
N TYR A 244 -6.04 -5.37 12.50
CA TYR A 244 -5.51 -4.34 11.61
C TYR A 244 -4.35 -3.54 12.20
N GLY A 245 -4.45 -3.11 13.47
CA GLY A 245 -3.42 -2.28 14.07
C GLY A 245 -3.05 -1.07 13.20
N ALA A 246 -1.76 -0.83 13.04
CA ALA A 246 -1.23 0.18 12.12
C ALA A 246 -1.10 -0.38 10.69
N ALA A 247 -2.22 -0.84 10.10
CA ALA A 247 -2.25 -1.45 8.77
C ALA A 247 -2.04 -0.44 7.64
N HIS A 248 -1.78 -0.95 6.44
CA HIS A 248 -1.65 -0.16 5.21
C HIS A 248 -2.79 0.85 5.04
N ALA A 249 -2.44 2.09 4.71
CA ALA A 249 -3.36 3.21 4.50
C ALA A 249 -4.12 3.71 5.74
N PHE A 250 -3.86 3.17 6.94
CA PHE A 250 -4.54 3.63 8.17
C PHE A 250 -4.00 4.98 8.69
N ASP A 251 -2.90 5.47 8.15
CA ASP A 251 -2.38 6.82 8.36
C ASP A 251 -3.13 7.90 7.57
N LEU A 252 -3.80 7.54 6.47
CA LEU A 252 -4.50 8.51 5.61
C LEU A 252 -5.56 9.35 6.33
N PRO A 253 -6.45 8.78 7.18
CA PRO A 253 -7.39 9.59 7.94
C PRO A 253 -6.71 10.62 8.85
N PHE A 254 -5.52 10.30 9.35
CA PHE A 254 -4.75 11.21 10.21
C PHE A 254 -4.05 12.31 9.42
N LEU A 255 -3.51 11.98 8.25
CA LEU A 255 -2.88 12.96 7.36
C LEU A 255 -3.85 14.00 6.83
N PHE A 256 -5.12 13.62 6.64
CA PHE A 256 -6.14 14.50 6.06
C PHE A 256 -7.20 14.95 7.08
N GLY A 257 -7.10 14.57 8.35
CA GLY A 257 -8.09 14.91 9.38
C GLY A 257 -9.49 14.35 9.09
N ASN A 258 -9.59 13.29 8.31
CA ASN A 258 -10.86 12.74 7.84
C ASN A 258 -11.22 11.45 8.56
N PHE A 259 -12.02 11.57 9.62
CA PHE A 259 -12.55 10.44 10.40
C PHE A 259 -14.05 10.21 10.18
N GLY A 260 -14.58 10.72 9.07
CA GLY A 260 -15.97 10.52 8.67
C GLY A 260 -16.32 9.07 8.34
N PRO A 261 -17.57 8.79 7.99
CA PRO A 261 -18.01 7.44 7.66
C PRO A 261 -17.17 6.80 6.55
N SER A 262 -16.62 5.62 6.82
CA SER A 262 -15.87 4.80 5.89
C SER A 262 -16.06 3.33 6.21
N VAL A 263 -15.53 2.44 5.36
CA VAL A 263 -15.56 0.98 5.62
C VAL A 263 -14.93 0.63 6.97
N PHE A 264 -13.89 1.36 7.37
CA PHE A 264 -13.14 1.07 8.59
C PHE A 264 -13.54 1.93 9.80
N SER A 265 -14.25 3.05 9.60
CA SER A 265 -14.48 4.04 10.66
C SER A 265 -15.12 3.47 11.93
N ARG A 266 -15.99 2.49 11.79
CA ARG A 266 -16.70 1.86 12.93
C ARG A 266 -15.78 1.00 13.80
N VAL A 267 -14.76 0.41 13.21
CA VAL A 267 -13.79 -0.45 13.90
C VAL A 267 -12.50 0.28 14.30
N THR A 268 -12.26 1.46 13.74
CA THR A 268 -11.09 2.28 14.09
C THR A 268 -11.40 3.38 15.08
N ASN A 269 -12.58 4.00 14.97
CA ASN A 269 -12.94 5.18 15.77
C ASN A 269 -13.76 4.78 17.00
N SER A 270 -13.35 5.27 18.16
CA SER A 270 -14.13 5.16 19.40
C SER A 270 -14.04 6.45 20.21
N THR A 271 -14.94 6.63 21.15
CA THR A 271 -14.90 7.74 22.11
C THR A 271 -13.62 7.63 22.96
N ALA A 272 -13.22 6.42 23.34
CA ALA A 272 -12.06 6.19 24.18
C ALA A 272 -10.73 6.59 23.51
N ASN A 273 -10.59 6.39 22.20
CA ASN A 273 -9.35 6.75 21.47
C ASN A 273 -9.40 8.14 20.83
N ALA A 274 -10.54 8.83 20.88
CA ALA A 274 -10.72 10.10 20.20
C ALA A 274 -9.72 11.19 20.62
N PRO A 275 -9.41 11.42 21.89
CA PRO A 275 -8.46 12.50 22.26
C PRO A 275 -7.08 12.28 21.66
N GLY A 276 -6.47 11.10 21.86
CA GLY A 276 -5.14 10.79 21.32
C GLY A 276 -5.12 10.73 19.79
N ARG A 277 -6.15 10.11 19.17
CA ARG A 277 -6.33 10.03 17.72
C ARG A 277 -6.39 11.42 17.07
N LEU A 278 -7.17 12.33 17.62
CA LEU A 278 -7.30 13.70 17.08
C LEU A 278 -6.03 14.53 17.32
N ALA A 279 -5.40 14.40 18.48
CA ALA A 279 -4.12 15.05 18.76
C ALA A 279 -3.02 14.58 17.79
N LEU A 280 -2.93 13.27 17.55
CA LEU A 280 -2.00 12.71 16.58
C LEU A 280 -2.27 13.22 15.15
N SER A 281 -3.53 13.23 14.74
CA SER A 281 -3.93 13.77 13.44
C SER A 281 -3.53 15.23 13.28
N ASN A 282 -3.75 16.06 14.31
CA ASN A 282 -3.33 17.46 14.28
C ASN A 282 -1.82 17.63 14.09
N ALA A 283 -1.00 16.79 14.75
CA ALA A 283 0.45 16.81 14.59
C ALA A 283 0.88 16.37 13.18
N MET A 284 0.24 15.32 12.63
CA MET A 284 0.50 14.84 11.26
C MET A 284 0.09 15.86 10.20
N MET A 285 -1.08 16.47 10.32
CA MET A 285 -1.54 17.54 9.43
C MET A 285 -0.63 18.78 9.50
N ALA A 286 -0.17 19.15 10.70
CA ALA A 286 0.76 20.27 10.86
C ALA A 286 2.10 19.97 10.17
N SER A 287 2.58 18.73 10.25
CA SER A 287 3.80 18.29 9.55
C SER A 287 3.63 18.28 8.04
N LEU A 288 2.51 17.76 7.54
CA LEU A 288 2.19 17.80 6.11
C LEU A 288 2.11 19.24 5.60
N LYS A 289 1.43 20.12 6.33
CA LYS A 289 1.34 21.56 6.00
C LYS A 289 2.72 22.21 5.95
N ALA A 290 3.56 22.03 6.99
CA ALA A 290 4.90 22.59 7.03
C ALA A 290 5.74 22.09 5.84
N PHE A 291 5.70 20.79 5.55
CA PHE A 291 6.39 20.19 4.42
C PHE A 291 5.90 20.76 3.07
N MET A 292 4.58 20.87 2.90
CA MET A 292 4.00 21.46 1.67
C MET A 292 4.40 22.92 1.45
N GLN A 293 4.63 23.67 2.52
CA GLN A 293 5.03 25.09 2.44
C GLN A 293 6.53 25.27 2.24
N THR A 294 7.35 24.46 2.94
CA THR A 294 8.80 24.73 3.06
C THR A 294 9.71 23.62 2.54
N GLY A 295 9.18 22.39 2.33
CA GLY A 295 9.98 21.19 2.08
C GLY A 295 10.54 20.55 3.36
N ASN A 296 10.27 21.12 4.53
CA ASN A 296 10.68 20.63 5.83
C ASN A 296 9.44 20.35 6.69
N PRO A 297 9.23 19.13 7.19
CA PRO A 297 8.05 18.77 7.98
C PRO A 297 8.10 19.23 9.44
N GLN A 298 9.19 19.85 9.88
CA GLN A 298 9.38 20.31 11.27
C GLN A 298 8.32 21.32 11.66
N ASN A 299 7.71 21.13 12.82
CA ASN A 299 6.77 22.08 13.43
C ASN A 299 6.71 21.92 14.97
N ALA A 300 6.09 22.86 15.64
CA ALA A 300 6.05 22.89 17.10
C ALA A 300 5.22 21.75 17.73
N ALA A 301 4.23 21.20 17.02
CA ALA A 301 3.35 20.16 17.56
C ALA A 301 4.09 18.81 17.77
N LEU A 302 5.28 18.65 17.19
CA LEU A 302 6.08 17.41 17.33
C LEU A 302 6.73 17.26 18.69
N GLY A 303 6.99 18.36 19.42
CA GLY A 303 7.69 18.34 20.69
C GLY A 303 9.16 17.90 20.63
N GLN A 304 9.68 17.66 19.43
CA GLN A 304 11.04 17.22 19.17
C GLN A 304 11.53 17.61 17.79
N THR A 305 12.81 17.44 17.52
CA THR A 305 13.41 17.71 16.20
C THR A 305 13.27 16.50 15.30
N TRP A 306 12.60 16.66 14.16
CA TRP A 306 12.59 15.68 13.09
C TRP A 306 13.89 15.74 12.31
N LYS A 307 14.60 14.63 12.21
CA LYS A 307 15.85 14.51 11.45
C LYS A 307 15.60 13.88 10.09
N PRO A 308 16.32 14.29 9.04
CA PRO A 308 16.26 13.61 7.74
C PRO A 308 16.64 12.13 7.84
N TRP A 309 16.23 11.36 6.83
CA TRP A 309 16.66 9.97 6.67
C TRP A 309 18.20 9.82 6.83
N PRO A 310 18.72 8.79 7.53
CA PRO A 310 18.05 7.53 7.90
C PRO A 310 17.21 7.56 9.19
N SER A 311 17.00 8.69 9.83
CA SER A 311 16.07 8.77 10.94
C SER A 311 14.62 8.80 10.46
N SER A 312 13.74 8.13 11.20
CA SER A 312 12.28 8.18 10.97
C SER A 312 11.57 8.76 12.18
N LEU A 313 10.58 9.60 11.95
CA LEU A 313 9.69 10.06 13.02
C LEU A 313 8.55 9.05 13.18
N ILE A 314 8.38 8.55 14.39
CA ILE A 314 7.29 7.63 14.71
C ILE A 314 6.09 8.45 15.17
N PHE A 315 4.99 8.32 14.45
CA PHE A 315 3.69 8.86 14.80
C PHE A 315 2.85 7.81 15.52
N ASP A 316 2.66 7.99 16.82
CA ASP A 316 1.85 7.13 17.66
C ASP A 316 1.06 7.97 18.68
N ALA A 317 0.07 7.39 19.32
CA ALA A 317 -0.68 8.00 20.41
C ALA A 317 -1.23 6.96 21.37
N GLU A 318 -1.24 7.30 22.64
CA GLU A 318 -2.06 6.66 23.65
C GLU A 318 -3.50 7.23 23.57
N PRO A 319 -4.49 6.66 24.27
CA PRO A 319 -5.86 7.16 24.23
C PRO A 319 -6.02 8.64 24.48
N GLY A 320 -5.21 9.22 25.37
CA GLY A 320 -5.32 10.63 25.81
C GLY A 320 -4.28 11.59 25.24
N ALA A 321 -3.18 11.12 24.64
CA ALA A 321 -2.06 11.97 24.23
C ALA A 321 -1.24 11.37 23.09
N THR A 322 -0.53 12.23 22.36
CA THR A 322 0.44 11.78 21.34
C THR A 322 1.67 11.12 21.96
N SER A 323 2.25 10.15 21.26
CA SER A 323 3.51 9.49 21.59
C SER A 323 4.44 9.56 20.36
N ILE A 324 4.90 10.78 20.07
CA ILE A 324 5.76 11.04 18.91
C ILE A 324 7.22 10.89 19.33
N ARG A 325 8.00 10.10 18.58
CA ARG A 325 9.41 9.81 18.92
C ARG A 325 10.26 9.68 17.66
N LEU A 326 11.55 9.96 17.77
CA LEU A 326 12.54 9.74 16.72
C LEU A 326 13.11 8.31 16.84
N GLN A 327 13.24 7.64 15.70
CA GLN A 327 13.92 6.36 15.56
C GLN A 327 15.16 6.53 14.68
#